data_85c8947d76dfcfe014a1a2ad31732fc3
#
_entry.id   85c8947d76dfcfe014a1a2ad31732fc3
#
_cell.length_a   1.000
_cell.length_b   1.000
_cell.length_c   1.000
_cell.angle_alpha   90.00
_cell.angle_beta   90.00
_cell.angle_gamma   90.00
#
_symmetry.space_group_name_H-M   'P 1'
#
loop_
_entity.id
_entity.type
_entity.pdbx_description
1 polymer ?
#
loop_
_entity_poly.entity_id
_entity_poly.type
_entity_poly.pdbx_seq_one_letter_code
_entity_poly.pdbx_strand_id
1 'polypeptide(L)'
;MKSRQGQPHLLTTIMLCATLSACGGGGGGGSATPTPPGAPTIGAVTAGNGSIAVSFTPPASSGSSPIIDYVATCTASGSTRSQTGATSPITVTGLTNGTTYSCSVTATNAVGTSSASGQVQVTPTASGTAYNTDGVLCSYTVAEFNNSPSVNATASALWSCNPTRTVVANAIPNHSVGTFPNANNPNTIRTQSITASFPLRPAIANENGTNIMVPGHAINGVKFEPGTGGTCDSASPPNCSANGGNGAWRMEALAPSSFNFGTDNNNAHAQPTGEYHYHGMPTGLITKLGKGVAMTLVGWSADGFPIYARYGHTNANDASSAVKELNSSWRIKANPDTGRPATSLYPMGSFLQDYEYVAGLGDLDRCNGRTGVTPEFPNGIYYYVITSTFPFVHRCLRGSTSTGG
;
A
#
# COMPACT_ATOMS: atom_id res chain seq x y z
N MET A 1 -37.82 43.81 33.79
CA MET A 1 -37.27 45.01 34.44
C MET A 1 -36.07 45.50 33.66
N LYS A 2 -36.14 46.73 33.11
CA LYS A 2 -35.10 47.70 32.72
C LYS A 2 -33.94 47.21 31.87
N SER A 3 -33.88 47.43 30.54
CA SER A 3 -33.70 48.70 29.76
C SER A 3 -32.41 49.48 30.07
N ARG A 4 -31.55 49.61 29.01
CA ARG A 4 -30.89 50.81 28.49
C ARG A 4 -29.93 50.40 27.38
N GLN A 5 -30.16 50.69 26.18
CA GLN A 5 -29.98 51.84 25.26
C GLN A 5 -28.70 52.65 25.52
N GLY A 6 -27.87 52.79 24.51
CA GLY A 6 -26.77 53.74 24.36
C GLY A 6 -26.39 53.90 22.88
N GLN A 7 -26.61 55.08 22.38
CA GLN A 7 -26.60 55.56 21.00
C GLN A 7 -25.21 55.92 20.43
N PRO A 8 -25.14 56.30 19.12
CA PRO A 8 -23.93 56.28 18.32
C PRO A 8 -23.19 57.62 18.28
N HIS A 9 -21.89 57.60 18.03
CA HIS A 9 -21.08 58.76 17.75
C HIS A 9 -20.90 59.02 16.27
N LEU A 10 -21.36 60.20 15.89
CA LEU A 10 -21.27 60.93 14.64
C LEU A 10 -19.81 61.34 14.38
N LEU A 11 -19.21 61.02 13.26
CA LEU A 11 -17.93 61.60 12.83
C LEU A 11 -18.15 62.67 11.78
N THR A 12 -17.72 63.84 12.15
CA THR A 12 -17.79 65.09 11.39
C THR A 12 -16.75 65.10 10.27
N THR A 13 -17.21 65.35 9.06
CA THR A 13 -16.40 65.59 7.86
C THR A 13 -15.85 67.01 7.91
N ILE A 14 -14.53 67.19 7.84
CA ILE A 14 -13.88 68.48 7.58
C ILE A 14 -13.42 68.54 6.13
N MET A 15 -14.05 69.38 5.36
CA MET A 15 -13.72 69.72 3.99
C MET A 15 -12.77 70.92 4.04
N LEU A 16 -11.51 70.75 3.58
CA LEU A 16 -10.59 71.86 3.40
C LEU A 16 -10.37 72.12 1.92
N CYS A 17 -10.89 73.23 1.50
CA CYS A 17 -10.72 73.78 0.15
C CYS A 17 -9.42 74.59 0.09
N ALA A 18 -8.47 74.25 -0.75
CA ALA A 18 -7.29 75.08 -1.01
C ALA A 18 -7.12 75.27 -2.53
N THR A 19 -6.98 76.46 -2.91
CA THR A 19 -7.02 77.10 -4.23
C THR A 19 -5.83 76.79 -5.12
N LEU A 20 -6.12 76.73 -6.40
CA LEU A 20 -5.17 76.67 -7.52
C LEU A 20 -4.14 77.77 -7.50
N SER A 21 -2.90 77.39 -7.84
CA SER A 21 -1.97 78.25 -8.54
C SER A 21 -1.34 77.42 -9.70
N ALA A 22 -1.64 77.80 -10.90
CA ALA A 22 -1.06 77.28 -12.09
C ALA A 22 0.36 77.79 -12.29
N CYS A 23 1.33 76.89 -12.53
CA CYS A 23 2.58 77.23 -13.20
C CYS A 23 2.91 76.09 -14.16
N GLY A 24 2.88 76.37 -15.41
CA GLY A 24 3.16 75.45 -16.50
C GLY A 24 4.64 75.07 -16.57
N GLY A 25 4.87 73.81 -16.88
CA GLY A 25 6.17 73.24 -17.22
C GLY A 25 5.93 71.88 -17.88
N GLY A 26 6.01 71.84 -19.19
CA GLY A 26 5.88 70.63 -19.97
C GLY A 26 7.00 69.63 -19.66
N GLY A 27 6.62 68.46 -19.25
CA GLY A 27 7.45 67.26 -19.15
C GLY A 27 6.54 66.07 -19.38
N GLY A 28 6.62 65.48 -20.55
CA GLY A 28 5.89 64.28 -20.91
C GLY A 28 6.31 63.10 -20.02
N GLY A 29 5.71 62.97 -18.83
CA GLY A 29 5.77 61.78 -18.00
C GLY A 29 4.72 60.80 -18.46
N GLY A 30 5.10 59.92 -19.37
CA GLY A 30 4.29 58.73 -19.67
C GLY A 30 4.02 57.99 -18.36
N SER A 31 2.74 57.94 -17.93
CA SER A 31 2.28 57.16 -16.79
C SER A 31 2.57 55.69 -17.14
N ALA A 32 3.65 55.14 -16.60
CA ALA A 32 3.97 53.72 -16.80
C ALA A 32 2.80 52.88 -16.32
N THR A 33 2.22 52.08 -17.19
CA THR A 33 1.15 51.20 -16.83
C THR A 33 1.68 50.22 -15.78
N PRO A 34 1.01 50.10 -14.64
CA PRO A 34 1.41 49.14 -13.60
C PRO A 34 1.54 47.73 -14.16
N THR A 35 2.62 47.03 -13.84
CA THR A 35 2.96 45.75 -14.41
C THR A 35 3.05 44.65 -13.34
N PRO A 36 2.54 43.43 -13.63
CA PRO A 36 2.75 42.24 -12.78
C PRO A 36 4.24 41.84 -12.81
N PRO A 37 4.65 40.86 -11.94
CA PRO A 37 6.00 40.33 -11.94
C PRO A 37 6.38 39.64 -13.28
N GLY A 38 7.66 39.48 -13.57
CA GLY A 38 8.15 38.53 -14.54
C GLY A 38 7.89 37.07 -14.11
N ALA A 39 8.01 36.11 -15.01
CA ALA A 39 7.92 34.69 -14.66
C ALA A 39 9.10 34.25 -13.79
N PRO A 40 8.88 33.49 -12.70
CA PRO A 40 9.95 32.82 -11.99
C PRO A 40 10.70 31.81 -12.89
N THR A 41 11.92 31.45 -12.51
CA THR A 41 12.63 30.36 -13.19
C THR A 41 12.53 29.09 -12.30
N ILE A 42 11.91 28.03 -12.82
CA ILE A 42 11.83 26.75 -12.12
C ILE A 42 13.20 26.09 -12.05
N GLY A 43 13.57 25.58 -10.89
CA GLY A 43 14.81 24.88 -10.63
C GLY A 43 14.61 23.37 -10.46
N ALA A 44 15.35 22.77 -9.54
CA ALA A 44 15.23 21.37 -9.22
C ALA A 44 13.84 21.06 -8.62
N VAL A 45 13.24 19.96 -9.07
CA VAL A 45 11.96 19.46 -8.58
C VAL A 45 12.21 18.09 -7.97
N THR A 46 11.86 17.92 -6.68
CA THR A 46 12.15 16.69 -5.94
C THR A 46 10.86 15.97 -5.61
N ALA A 47 10.78 14.69 -5.99
CA ALA A 47 9.68 13.81 -5.64
C ALA A 47 9.70 13.47 -4.15
N GLY A 48 8.52 13.48 -3.51
CA GLY A 48 8.27 13.00 -2.16
C GLY A 48 7.07 12.05 -2.12
N ASN A 49 6.72 11.55 -0.95
CA ASN A 49 5.52 10.72 -0.76
C ASN A 49 4.27 11.58 -0.87
N GLY A 50 3.47 11.35 -1.91
CA GLY A 50 2.26 12.14 -2.20
C GLY A 50 2.53 13.63 -2.35
N SER A 51 3.77 14.03 -2.64
CA SER A 51 4.19 15.42 -2.64
C SER A 51 5.33 15.68 -3.64
N ILE A 52 5.49 16.95 -4.01
CA ILE A 52 6.58 17.42 -4.85
C ILE A 52 7.10 18.74 -4.28
N ALA A 53 8.39 18.81 -3.97
CA ALA A 53 9.06 20.05 -3.62
C ALA A 53 9.57 20.75 -4.90
N VAL A 54 9.03 21.92 -5.20
CA VAL A 54 9.33 22.72 -6.38
C VAL A 54 10.26 23.86 -5.99
N SER A 55 11.53 23.77 -6.38
CA SER A 55 12.49 24.87 -6.20
C SER A 55 12.42 25.84 -7.39
N PHE A 56 12.64 27.11 -7.11
CA PHE A 56 12.63 28.15 -8.13
C PHE A 56 13.49 29.35 -7.71
N THR A 57 13.90 30.16 -8.68
CA THR A 57 14.47 31.49 -8.44
C THR A 57 13.43 32.56 -8.73
N PRO A 58 13.35 33.62 -7.90
CA PRO A 58 12.49 34.76 -8.16
C PRO A 58 12.72 35.36 -9.56
N PRO A 59 11.71 36.01 -10.16
CA PRO A 59 11.86 36.66 -11.43
C PRO A 59 12.85 37.85 -11.33
N ALA A 60 13.51 38.19 -12.43
CA ALA A 60 14.43 39.34 -12.51
C ALA A 60 13.73 40.67 -12.27
N SER A 61 12.42 40.76 -12.51
CA SER A 61 11.59 41.94 -12.27
C SER A 61 10.41 41.59 -11.38
N SER A 62 10.24 42.32 -10.28
CA SER A 62 9.04 42.26 -9.43
C SER A 62 7.83 42.98 -10.00
N GLY A 63 7.96 43.64 -11.14
CA GLY A 63 6.96 44.54 -11.70
C GLY A 63 6.90 45.88 -10.95
N SER A 64 5.72 46.48 -10.90
CA SER A 64 5.51 47.82 -10.29
C SER A 64 5.33 47.80 -8.76
N SER A 65 5.37 46.62 -8.13
CA SER A 65 5.31 46.48 -6.69
C SER A 65 6.04 45.21 -6.21
N PRO A 66 6.41 45.07 -4.93
CA PRO A 66 7.05 43.87 -4.41
C PRO A 66 6.19 42.61 -4.63
N ILE A 67 6.85 41.46 -4.79
CA ILE A 67 6.19 40.16 -4.87
C ILE A 67 5.59 39.84 -3.49
N ILE A 68 4.33 39.42 -3.48
CA ILE A 68 3.56 39.03 -2.28
C ILE A 68 3.73 37.53 -2.00
N ASP A 69 3.58 36.71 -3.05
CA ASP A 69 3.66 35.27 -2.95
C ASP A 69 4.04 34.60 -4.29
N TYR A 70 4.25 33.30 -4.21
CA TYR A 70 4.42 32.40 -5.34
C TYR A 70 3.42 31.25 -5.23
N VAL A 71 2.97 30.71 -6.36
CA VAL A 71 2.11 29.55 -6.43
C VAL A 71 2.79 28.46 -7.27
N ALA A 72 3.12 27.35 -6.67
CA ALA A 72 3.53 26.15 -7.37
C ALA A 72 2.32 25.32 -7.76
N THR A 73 2.19 24.95 -9.03
CA THR A 73 1.08 24.16 -9.58
C THR A 73 1.60 22.93 -10.27
N CYS A 74 1.10 21.76 -9.91
CA CYS A 74 1.42 20.46 -10.52
C CYS A 74 0.16 19.83 -11.11
N THR A 75 0.19 19.50 -12.41
CA THR A 75 -0.96 19.01 -13.17
C THR A 75 -0.65 17.65 -13.80
N ALA A 76 -1.56 16.71 -13.69
CA ALA A 76 -1.58 15.45 -14.44
C ALA A 76 -2.97 15.25 -15.04
N SER A 77 -3.17 14.23 -15.89
CA SER A 77 -4.45 13.94 -16.56
C SER A 77 -5.63 14.00 -15.57
N GLY A 78 -6.44 15.06 -15.66
CA GLY A 78 -7.65 15.24 -14.85
C GLY A 78 -7.44 15.69 -13.39
N SER A 79 -6.20 15.97 -12.95
CA SER A 79 -5.92 16.42 -11.59
C SER A 79 -4.93 17.56 -11.53
N THR A 80 -5.28 18.63 -10.85
CA THR A 80 -4.39 19.77 -10.57
C THR A 80 -4.31 20.00 -9.07
N ARG A 81 -3.10 20.21 -8.55
CA ARG A 81 -2.83 20.62 -7.17
C ARG A 81 -1.92 21.84 -7.17
N SER A 82 -2.22 22.79 -6.29
CA SER A 82 -1.44 24.00 -6.13
C SER A 82 -1.16 24.27 -4.66
N GLN A 83 -0.03 24.91 -4.40
CA GLN A 83 0.37 25.35 -3.07
C GLN A 83 0.99 26.74 -3.16
N THR A 84 0.61 27.64 -2.25
CA THR A 84 1.16 28.98 -2.13
C THR A 84 2.29 29.02 -1.10
N GLY A 85 3.31 29.83 -1.36
CA GLY A 85 4.43 30.03 -0.45
C GLY A 85 5.16 31.33 -0.71
N ALA A 86 5.81 31.88 0.32
CA ALA A 86 6.57 33.14 0.21
C ALA A 86 8.00 32.93 -0.31
N THR A 87 8.54 31.73 -0.21
CA THR A 87 9.93 31.40 -0.54
C THR A 87 10.04 30.04 -1.24
N SER A 88 11.12 29.83 -1.97
CA SER A 88 11.52 28.54 -2.54
C SER A 88 12.20 27.65 -1.48
N PRO A 89 11.98 26.31 -1.47
CA PRO A 89 11.05 25.59 -2.32
C PRO A 89 9.60 25.64 -1.78
N ILE A 90 8.61 25.42 -2.67
CA ILE A 90 7.21 25.19 -2.29
C ILE A 90 6.88 23.70 -2.45
N THR A 91 6.33 23.09 -1.40
CA THR A 91 5.94 21.67 -1.44
C THR A 91 4.45 21.54 -1.75
N VAL A 92 4.13 21.02 -2.93
CA VAL A 92 2.77 20.68 -3.34
C VAL A 92 2.43 19.29 -2.80
N THR A 93 1.33 19.15 -2.05
CA THR A 93 0.88 17.92 -1.39
C THR A 93 -0.44 17.39 -1.98
N GLY A 94 -0.87 16.20 -1.56
CA GLY A 94 -2.10 15.57 -2.03
C GLY A 94 -2.00 15.03 -3.46
N LEU A 95 -0.79 14.68 -3.89
CA LEU A 95 -0.49 14.09 -5.19
C LEU A 95 -0.56 12.56 -5.11
N THR A 96 -0.86 11.91 -6.22
CA THR A 96 -0.89 10.45 -6.33
C THR A 96 0.50 9.91 -6.69
N ASN A 97 1.05 9.04 -5.87
CA ASN A 97 2.31 8.36 -6.15
C ASN A 97 2.21 7.54 -7.45
N GLY A 98 3.30 7.49 -8.22
CA GLY A 98 3.34 6.81 -9.50
C GLY A 98 2.70 7.56 -10.67
N THR A 99 2.07 8.72 -10.43
CA THR A 99 1.50 9.58 -11.48
C THR A 99 2.48 10.69 -11.82
N THR A 100 2.82 10.83 -13.09
CA THR A 100 3.71 11.92 -13.55
C THR A 100 2.95 13.24 -13.63
N TYR A 101 3.44 14.24 -12.91
CA TYR A 101 2.92 15.60 -12.90
C TYR A 101 3.85 16.55 -13.65
N SER A 102 3.27 17.53 -14.34
CA SER A 102 3.97 18.67 -14.91
C SER A 102 3.82 19.87 -13.96
N CYS A 103 4.93 20.34 -13.40
CA CYS A 103 4.93 21.40 -12.39
C CYS A 103 5.48 22.73 -12.93
N SER A 104 4.87 23.84 -12.53
CA SER A 104 5.28 25.22 -12.84
C SER A 104 5.06 26.14 -11.64
N VAL A 105 5.62 27.36 -11.68
CA VAL A 105 5.49 28.38 -10.63
C VAL A 105 5.09 29.72 -11.24
N THR A 106 4.21 30.45 -10.55
CA THR A 106 3.88 31.85 -10.84
C THR A 106 4.25 32.72 -9.64
N ALA A 107 4.45 34.03 -9.88
CA ALA A 107 4.67 35.05 -8.85
C ALA A 107 3.53 36.08 -8.89
N THR A 108 3.12 36.60 -7.74
CA THR A 108 2.03 37.57 -7.61
C THR A 108 2.52 38.83 -6.89
N ASN A 109 2.16 40.00 -7.40
CA ASN A 109 2.30 41.29 -6.72
C ASN A 109 0.94 42.00 -6.63
N ALA A 110 0.88 43.23 -6.11
CA ALA A 110 -0.36 43.99 -5.98
C ALA A 110 -1.05 44.31 -7.31
N VAL A 111 -0.36 44.20 -8.45
CA VAL A 111 -0.88 44.49 -9.78
C VAL A 111 -1.48 43.21 -10.44
N GLY A 112 -0.91 42.05 -10.16
CA GLY A 112 -1.38 40.81 -10.74
C GLY A 112 -0.37 39.68 -10.66
N THR A 113 -0.70 38.56 -11.34
CA THR A 113 0.12 37.34 -11.40
C THR A 113 0.92 37.28 -12.68
N SER A 114 2.14 36.80 -12.59
CA SER A 114 3.05 36.58 -13.72
C SER A 114 2.57 35.49 -14.67
N SER A 115 3.18 35.37 -15.83
CA SER A 115 3.19 34.13 -16.61
C SER A 115 3.80 33.00 -15.77
N ALA A 116 3.40 31.76 -16.07
CA ALA A 116 4.02 30.60 -15.46
C ALA A 116 5.48 30.42 -15.89
N SER A 117 6.31 29.85 -15.04
CA SER A 117 7.64 29.36 -15.38
C SER A 117 7.60 28.30 -16.50
N GLY A 118 8.74 27.85 -16.97
CA GLY A 118 8.86 26.57 -17.66
C GLY A 118 8.27 25.44 -16.85
N GLN A 119 8.06 24.29 -17.47
CA GLN A 119 7.50 23.11 -16.81
C GLN A 119 8.56 22.03 -16.60
N VAL A 120 8.50 21.32 -15.48
CA VAL A 120 9.33 20.15 -15.17
C VAL A 120 8.40 18.98 -14.82
N GLN A 121 8.66 17.84 -15.46
CA GLN A 121 7.94 16.61 -15.17
C GLN A 121 8.60 15.88 -14.00
N VAL A 122 7.78 15.38 -13.06
CA VAL A 122 8.23 14.63 -11.91
C VAL A 122 7.13 13.69 -11.43
N THR A 123 7.53 12.53 -10.93
CA THR A 123 6.61 11.49 -10.45
C THR A 123 6.81 11.37 -8.95
N PRO A 124 5.82 11.73 -8.11
CA PRO A 124 5.86 11.43 -6.68
C PRO A 124 6.09 9.94 -6.46
N THR A 125 6.98 9.62 -5.57
CA THR A 125 7.24 8.22 -5.17
C THR A 125 6.89 8.06 -3.71
N ALA A 126 6.24 6.94 -3.37
CA ALA A 126 6.03 6.62 -1.98
C ALA A 126 7.40 6.42 -1.32
N SER A 127 7.87 7.45 -0.67
CA SER A 127 9.03 7.35 0.22
C SER A 127 8.48 7.14 1.62
N GLY A 128 7.96 5.93 1.88
CA GLY A 128 7.69 5.50 3.24
C GLY A 128 8.99 5.52 4.01
N THR A 129 8.97 5.93 5.27
CA THR A 129 10.08 5.70 6.19
C THR A 129 10.44 4.22 6.08
N ALA A 130 11.67 3.93 5.68
CA ALA A 130 12.13 2.54 5.63
C ALA A 130 12.15 1.98 7.06
N TYR A 131 11.45 0.90 7.28
CA TYR A 131 11.43 0.20 8.55
C TYR A 131 12.69 -0.67 8.65
N ASN A 132 13.26 -0.76 9.85
CA ASN A 132 14.38 -1.65 10.09
C ASN A 132 13.88 -3.00 10.60
N THR A 133 14.08 -4.06 9.84
CA THR A 133 13.75 -5.43 10.23
C THR A 133 14.99 -6.27 10.54
N ASP A 134 16.17 -5.66 10.54
CA ASP A 134 17.43 -6.32 10.84
C ASP A 134 17.45 -6.85 12.28
N GLY A 135 18.10 -7.98 12.50
CA GLY A 135 18.15 -8.65 13.81
C GLY A 135 16.98 -9.57 14.11
N VAL A 136 15.81 -9.40 13.49
CA VAL A 136 14.62 -10.23 13.74
C VAL A 136 14.68 -11.50 12.90
N LEU A 137 14.78 -12.67 13.56
CA LEU A 137 14.89 -14.01 12.94
C LEU A 137 16.04 -14.13 11.92
N CYS A 138 17.15 -13.41 12.10
CA CYS A 138 18.29 -13.39 11.19
C CYS A 138 19.22 -14.63 11.32
N SER A 139 18.95 -15.49 12.27
CA SER A 139 19.68 -16.77 12.50
C SER A 139 18.71 -17.90 12.88
N TYR A 140 17.45 -17.77 12.46
CA TYR A 140 16.44 -18.77 12.75
C TYR A 140 16.65 -20.03 11.89
N THR A 141 16.67 -21.19 12.55
CA THR A 141 16.90 -22.48 11.87
C THR A 141 15.79 -23.46 12.22
N VAL A 142 15.33 -24.17 11.20
CA VAL A 142 14.52 -25.37 11.33
C VAL A 142 15.34 -26.55 10.86
N ALA A 143 15.44 -27.59 11.67
CA ALA A 143 16.09 -28.87 11.36
C ALA A 143 15.36 -29.97 12.13
N GLU A 144 14.18 -30.37 11.66
CA GLU A 144 13.27 -31.23 12.39
C GLU A 144 12.69 -32.31 11.52
N PHE A 145 12.71 -33.54 11.97
CA PHE A 145 12.11 -34.67 11.24
C PHE A 145 10.58 -34.60 11.33
N ASN A 146 9.94 -34.57 10.15
CA ASN A 146 8.49 -34.67 10.04
C ASN A 146 8.12 -36.13 9.75
N ASN A 147 7.53 -36.79 10.74
CA ASN A 147 7.12 -38.17 10.70
C ASN A 147 5.70 -38.41 10.12
N SER A 148 5.07 -37.36 9.57
CA SER A 148 3.78 -37.55 8.87
C SER A 148 3.95 -38.57 7.74
N PRO A 149 3.04 -39.54 7.58
CA PRO A 149 3.19 -40.59 6.54
C PRO A 149 3.39 -40.06 5.12
N SER A 150 2.81 -38.90 4.84
CA SER A 150 2.92 -38.22 3.53
C SER A 150 4.23 -37.45 3.35
N VAL A 151 5.10 -37.36 4.37
CA VAL A 151 6.35 -36.57 4.32
C VAL A 151 7.55 -37.47 4.61
N ASN A 152 7.66 -38.01 5.82
CA ASN A 152 8.76 -38.84 6.27
C ASN A 152 10.15 -38.30 5.88
N ALA A 153 10.39 -37.03 6.16
CA ALA A 153 11.58 -36.29 5.76
C ALA A 153 11.94 -35.20 6.79
N THR A 154 13.20 -34.76 6.80
CA THR A 154 13.61 -33.65 7.65
C THR A 154 13.22 -32.31 7.04
N ALA A 155 12.43 -31.52 7.75
CA ALA A 155 12.18 -30.13 7.44
C ALA A 155 13.45 -29.31 7.68
N SER A 156 13.80 -28.46 6.72
CA SER A 156 14.99 -27.60 6.78
C SER A 156 14.67 -26.20 6.31
N ALA A 157 14.98 -25.21 7.15
CA ALA A 157 14.98 -23.80 6.79
C ALA A 157 16.08 -23.08 7.54
N LEU A 158 16.84 -22.25 6.86
CA LEU A 158 17.89 -21.39 7.42
C LEU A 158 17.62 -19.95 6.98
N TRP A 159 17.39 -19.07 7.94
CA TRP A 159 17.22 -17.64 7.72
C TRP A 159 18.52 -16.91 8.07
N SER A 160 18.92 -16.00 7.22
CA SER A 160 20.08 -15.12 7.40
C SER A 160 19.76 -13.69 6.96
N CYS A 161 20.56 -12.71 7.40
CA CYS A 161 20.35 -11.29 7.08
C CYS A 161 21.69 -10.63 6.74
N ASN A 162 22.16 -10.77 5.51
CA ASN A 162 23.33 -10.02 5.02
C ASN A 162 23.53 -10.21 3.50
N PRO A 163 23.41 -9.19 2.65
CA PRO A 163 22.85 -7.84 2.88
C PRO A 163 21.33 -7.79 2.86
N THR A 164 20.67 -8.91 2.52
CA THR A 164 19.24 -9.09 2.51
C THR A 164 18.81 -10.17 3.49
N ARG A 165 17.55 -10.21 3.88
CA ARG A 165 16.99 -11.38 4.54
C ARG A 165 16.87 -12.50 3.52
N THR A 166 17.48 -13.64 3.78
CA THR A 166 17.44 -14.78 2.87
C THR A 166 16.95 -16.02 3.62
N VAL A 167 16.09 -16.81 2.99
CA VAL A 167 15.77 -18.15 3.43
C VAL A 167 16.31 -19.18 2.44
N VAL A 168 17.01 -20.19 2.95
CA VAL A 168 17.36 -21.41 2.23
C VAL A 168 16.58 -22.55 2.88
N ALA A 169 15.73 -23.23 2.13
CA ALA A 169 14.80 -24.20 2.67
C ALA A 169 14.52 -25.35 1.69
N ASN A 170 13.91 -26.41 2.23
CA ASN A 170 13.52 -27.55 1.39
C ASN A 170 11.99 -27.72 1.23
N ALA A 171 11.20 -26.73 1.64
CA ALA A 171 9.74 -26.71 1.58
C ALA A 171 9.04 -27.90 2.29
N ILE A 172 9.74 -28.63 3.13
CA ILE A 172 9.14 -29.64 4.00
C ILE A 172 8.62 -28.93 5.27
N PRO A 173 7.31 -29.01 5.57
CA PRO A 173 6.77 -28.41 6.78
C PRO A 173 7.26 -29.15 8.03
N ASN A 174 7.51 -28.42 9.12
CA ASN A 174 7.95 -28.98 10.42
C ASN A 174 6.79 -29.25 11.38
N HIS A 175 5.62 -29.51 10.86
CA HIS A 175 4.39 -29.87 11.58
C HIS A 175 3.65 -30.99 10.86
N SER A 176 2.67 -31.60 11.50
CA SER A 176 1.85 -32.64 10.90
C SER A 176 1.09 -32.11 9.68
N VAL A 177 1.03 -32.92 8.64
CA VAL A 177 0.29 -32.65 7.40
C VAL A 177 -0.78 -33.71 7.17
N GLY A 178 -1.73 -33.40 6.30
CA GLY A 178 -2.73 -34.36 5.85
C GLY A 178 -2.18 -35.49 4.98
N THR A 179 -3.06 -36.33 4.46
CA THR A 179 -2.70 -37.41 3.54
C THR A 179 -2.49 -36.88 2.13
N PHE A 180 -1.30 -37.14 1.56
CA PHE A 180 -0.95 -36.85 0.18
C PHE A 180 -0.23 -38.03 -0.45
N PRO A 181 -0.60 -38.48 -1.68
CA PRO A 181 -1.73 -37.96 -2.47
C PRO A 181 -3.10 -38.24 -1.83
N ASN A 182 -4.11 -37.45 -2.23
CA ASN A 182 -5.50 -37.69 -1.86
C ASN A 182 -6.43 -37.58 -3.09
N ALA A 183 -7.72 -37.84 -2.91
CA ALA A 183 -8.69 -37.91 -4.01
C ALA A 183 -8.77 -36.60 -4.84
N ASN A 184 -8.47 -35.44 -4.23
CA ASN A 184 -8.57 -34.12 -4.87
C ASN A 184 -7.20 -33.48 -5.13
N ASN A 185 -6.11 -34.09 -4.62
CA ASN A 185 -4.74 -33.69 -4.90
C ASN A 185 -3.87 -34.94 -5.09
N PRO A 186 -3.55 -35.29 -6.35
CA PRO A 186 -2.79 -36.51 -6.66
C PRO A 186 -1.27 -36.38 -6.42
N ASN A 187 -0.81 -35.22 -5.95
CA ASN A 187 0.61 -34.93 -5.80
C ASN A 187 1.14 -35.44 -4.44
N THR A 188 2.40 -35.84 -4.44
CA THR A 188 3.14 -36.23 -3.23
C THR A 188 4.02 -35.08 -2.76
N ILE A 189 4.15 -34.89 -1.45
CA ILE A 189 5.09 -33.90 -0.91
C ILE A 189 6.52 -34.39 -1.14
N ARG A 190 7.38 -33.49 -1.65
CA ARG A 190 8.80 -33.78 -1.96
C ARG A 190 9.66 -32.61 -1.55
N THR A 191 10.91 -32.90 -1.18
CA THR A 191 11.93 -31.89 -0.93
C THR A 191 12.15 -31.01 -2.15
N GLN A 192 12.32 -29.74 -1.92
CA GLN A 192 12.63 -28.71 -2.92
C GLN A 192 14.01 -28.10 -2.60
N SER A 193 14.49 -27.24 -3.48
CA SER A 193 15.64 -26.38 -3.23
C SER A 193 15.15 -24.92 -3.35
N ILE A 194 14.84 -24.33 -2.22
CA ILE A 194 14.28 -22.98 -2.15
C ILE A 194 15.37 -22.02 -1.69
N THR A 195 15.50 -20.91 -2.41
CA THR A 195 16.24 -19.73 -1.95
C THR A 195 15.39 -18.52 -2.28
N ALA A 196 15.00 -17.75 -1.26
CA ALA A 196 14.25 -16.53 -1.44
C ALA A 196 14.88 -15.40 -0.62
N SER A 197 14.87 -14.19 -1.19
CA SER A 197 15.48 -13.00 -0.59
C SER A 197 14.45 -11.88 -0.44
N PHE A 198 14.55 -11.14 0.65
CA PHE A 198 13.60 -10.11 1.07
C PHE A 198 14.36 -8.85 1.52
N PRO A 199 13.83 -7.64 1.28
CA PRO A 199 14.42 -6.41 1.81
C PRO A 199 14.53 -6.43 3.34
N LEU A 200 15.66 -5.99 3.89
CA LEU A 200 15.82 -5.72 5.34
C LEU A 200 15.29 -4.34 5.73
N ARG A 201 15.09 -3.46 4.75
CA ARG A 201 14.61 -2.09 4.94
C ARG A 201 13.33 -1.88 4.11
N PRO A 202 12.22 -2.61 4.43
CA PRO A 202 10.98 -2.43 3.71
C PRO A 202 10.44 -1.01 3.89
N ALA A 203 9.87 -0.47 2.82
CA ALA A 203 9.17 0.80 2.84
C ALA A 203 7.86 0.68 2.03
N ILE A 204 6.81 1.38 2.48
CA ILE A 204 5.56 1.44 1.72
C ILE A 204 5.81 2.23 0.44
N ALA A 205 5.67 1.58 -0.70
CA ALA A 205 5.89 2.13 -2.03
C ALA A 205 4.59 2.34 -2.81
N ASN A 206 3.53 1.59 -2.49
CA ASN A 206 2.26 1.65 -3.21
C ASN A 206 1.07 1.54 -2.25
N GLU A 207 0.29 2.61 -2.14
CA GLU A 207 -0.90 2.67 -1.28
C GLU A 207 -2.01 1.68 -1.72
N ASN A 208 -2.09 1.38 -3.01
CA ASN A 208 -3.08 0.42 -3.54
C ASN A 208 -2.56 -1.01 -3.58
N GLY A 209 -1.27 -1.21 -3.37
CA GLY A 209 -0.60 -2.50 -3.46
C GLY A 209 -0.34 -2.97 -4.90
N THR A 210 0.63 -3.85 -5.06
CA THR A 210 0.95 -4.53 -6.32
C THR A 210 0.60 -6.01 -6.17
N ASN A 211 -0.25 -6.54 -7.04
CA ASN A 211 -0.69 -7.94 -6.98
C ASN A 211 0.49 -8.91 -7.15
N ILE A 212 0.48 -9.99 -6.38
CA ILE A 212 1.51 -11.01 -6.40
C ILE A 212 0.89 -12.40 -6.17
N MET A 213 1.48 -13.44 -6.79
CA MET A 213 1.03 -14.83 -6.60
C MET A 213 1.67 -15.50 -5.39
N VAL A 214 2.97 -15.28 -5.17
CA VAL A 214 3.72 -15.81 -4.01
C VAL A 214 4.12 -14.63 -3.13
N PRO A 215 3.27 -14.25 -2.17
CA PRO A 215 3.50 -13.06 -1.38
C PRO A 215 4.59 -13.20 -0.32
N GLY A 216 5.09 -14.40 -0.02
CA GLY A 216 6.14 -14.59 0.96
C GLY A 216 6.35 -16.03 1.39
N HIS A 217 7.20 -16.20 2.42
CA HIS A 217 7.52 -17.50 3.00
C HIS A 217 7.31 -17.51 4.51
N ALA A 218 6.77 -18.63 4.99
CA ALA A 218 6.66 -18.90 6.40
C ALA A 218 8.05 -19.14 7.01
N ILE A 219 8.18 -18.96 8.33
CA ILE A 219 9.47 -19.13 9.03
C ILE A 219 10.02 -20.56 8.90
N ASN A 220 9.18 -21.56 8.64
CA ASN A 220 9.61 -22.92 8.34
C ASN A 220 10.01 -23.14 6.87
N GLY A 221 10.10 -22.07 6.06
CA GLY A 221 10.54 -22.14 4.66
C GLY A 221 9.48 -22.53 3.65
N VAL A 222 8.26 -22.85 4.09
CA VAL A 222 7.13 -23.14 3.21
C VAL A 222 6.57 -21.84 2.65
N LYS A 223 6.32 -21.77 1.34
CA LYS A 223 5.78 -20.55 0.73
C LYS A 223 4.30 -20.35 1.02
N PHE A 224 3.87 -19.11 0.98
CA PHE A 224 2.46 -18.73 0.87
C PHE A 224 2.09 -18.54 -0.59
N GLU A 225 0.97 -19.11 -1.02
CA GLU A 225 0.44 -18.99 -2.37
C GLU A 225 -1.09 -19.01 -2.32
N PRO A 226 -1.74 -17.86 -2.00
CA PRO A 226 -3.19 -17.80 -1.79
C PRO A 226 -4.02 -18.02 -3.05
N GLY A 227 -3.42 -17.85 -4.24
CA GLY A 227 -4.08 -18.05 -5.52
C GLY A 227 -4.10 -19.51 -5.97
N THR A 228 -4.91 -19.80 -6.99
CA THR A 228 -4.88 -21.07 -7.72
C THR A 228 -4.62 -20.83 -9.20
N GLY A 229 -4.15 -21.86 -9.90
CA GLY A 229 -4.13 -21.87 -11.37
C GLY A 229 -5.51 -22.14 -11.98
N GLY A 230 -6.48 -22.55 -11.16
CA GLY A 230 -7.82 -22.95 -11.61
C GLY A 230 -8.66 -21.79 -12.12
N THR A 231 -9.35 -22.00 -13.25
CA THR A 231 -10.24 -21.01 -13.85
C THR A 231 -11.49 -21.64 -14.44
N CYS A 232 -12.57 -20.85 -14.55
CA CYS A 232 -13.75 -21.16 -15.34
C CYS A 232 -13.96 -20.09 -16.41
N ASP A 233 -14.53 -20.47 -17.55
CA ASP A 233 -15.03 -19.50 -18.54
C ASP A 233 -16.46 -19.03 -18.21
N SER A 234 -17.02 -18.18 -19.07
CA SER A 234 -18.39 -17.66 -18.95
C SER A 234 -19.42 -18.46 -19.77
N ALA A 235 -19.08 -19.65 -20.26
CA ALA A 235 -20.01 -20.50 -20.99
C ALA A 235 -21.13 -21.04 -20.07
N SER A 236 -22.20 -21.58 -20.68
CA SER A 236 -23.29 -22.21 -19.94
C SER A 236 -23.57 -23.61 -20.52
N PRO A 237 -23.18 -24.70 -19.82
CA PRO A 237 -22.41 -24.73 -18.57
C PRO A 237 -20.98 -24.23 -18.75
N PRO A 238 -20.34 -23.68 -17.68
CA PRO A 238 -18.98 -23.19 -17.79
C PRO A 238 -17.96 -24.31 -17.91
N ASN A 239 -16.90 -24.10 -18.71
CA ASN A 239 -15.75 -24.98 -18.74
C ASN A 239 -14.78 -24.56 -17.63
N CYS A 240 -14.57 -25.45 -16.69
CA CYS A 240 -13.70 -25.22 -15.53
C CYS A 240 -12.51 -26.17 -15.56
N SER A 241 -11.32 -25.65 -15.26
CA SER A 241 -10.08 -26.42 -15.11
C SER A 241 -9.40 -26.05 -13.80
N ALA A 242 -9.16 -27.02 -12.92
CA ALA A 242 -8.47 -26.82 -11.66
C ALA A 242 -6.94 -26.60 -11.84
N ASN A 243 -6.36 -27.11 -12.93
CA ASN A 243 -4.91 -27.12 -13.18
C ASN A 243 -4.52 -26.17 -14.34
N GLY A 244 -4.93 -24.94 -14.25
CA GLY A 244 -4.72 -23.98 -15.31
C GLY A 244 -5.89 -23.93 -16.27
N GLY A 245 -6.02 -22.85 -16.99
CA GLY A 245 -7.07 -22.58 -17.95
C GLY A 245 -7.06 -21.13 -18.35
N ASN A 246 -7.75 -20.81 -19.46
CA ASN A 246 -7.84 -19.44 -19.98
C ASN A 246 -9.15 -18.74 -19.58
N GLY A 247 -9.88 -19.32 -18.63
CA GLY A 247 -11.14 -18.75 -18.15
C GLY A 247 -10.93 -17.45 -17.37
N ALA A 248 -11.88 -16.54 -17.45
CA ALA A 248 -11.82 -15.25 -16.78
C ALA A 248 -12.04 -15.34 -15.26
N TRP A 249 -12.71 -16.39 -14.77
CA TRP A 249 -13.12 -16.56 -13.38
C TRP A 249 -12.13 -17.44 -12.63
N ARG A 250 -11.32 -16.82 -11.78
CA ARG A 250 -10.31 -17.54 -10.98
C ARG A 250 -10.95 -18.22 -9.78
N MET A 251 -10.72 -19.52 -9.65
CA MET A 251 -11.19 -20.30 -8.52
C MET A 251 -10.50 -19.87 -7.22
N GLU A 252 -11.26 -19.79 -6.14
CA GLU A 252 -10.70 -19.54 -4.81
C GLU A 252 -10.33 -20.86 -4.14
N ALA A 253 -9.08 -20.97 -3.66
CA ALA A 253 -8.54 -22.22 -3.11
C ALA A 253 -9.30 -22.70 -1.87
N LEU A 254 -9.73 -21.77 -1.04
CA LEU A 254 -10.41 -22.02 0.23
C LEU A 254 -11.89 -21.66 0.18
N ALA A 255 -12.45 -21.62 -1.05
CA ALA A 255 -13.89 -21.36 -1.23
C ALA A 255 -14.74 -22.45 -0.55
N PRO A 256 -15.79 -22.06 0.15
CA PRO A 256 -16.68 -23.05 0.74
C PRO A 256 -17.37 -23.87 -0.37
N SER A 257 -17.16 -25.16 -0.37
CA SER A 257 -17.90 -26.20 -1.10
C SER A 257 -17.85 -26.24 -2.64
N SER A 258 -17.24 -25.28 -3.35
CA SER A 258 -17.32 -25.26 -4.82
C SER A 258 -16.17 -26.00 -5.52
N PHE A 259 -14.98 -25.83 -5.00
CA PHE A 259 -13.78 -26.46 -5.53
C PHE A 259 -13.01 -27.13 -4.40
N ASN A 260 -12.66 -28.38 -4.59
CA ASN A 260 -11.85 -29.10 -3.60
C ASN A 260 -10.46 -29.36 -4.20
N PHE A 261 -9.48 -28.61 -3.76
CA PHE A 261 -8.09 -28.74 -4.17
C PHE A 261 -7.30 -29.73 -3.31
N GLY A 262 -7.97 -30.48 -2.43
CA GLY A 262 -7.35 -31.48 -1.55
C GLY A 262 -6.43 -30.87 -0.50
N THR A 263 -6.76 -29.67 0.00
CA THR A 263 -6.03 -29.03 1.08
C THR A 263 -6.22 -29.79 2.40
N ASP A 264 -5.19 -29.79 3.23
CA ASP A 264 -5.23 -30.35 4.59
C ASP A 264 -5.70 -29.32 5.63
N ASN A 265 -5.66 -29.71 6.90
CA ASN A 265 -6.06 -28.85 8.02
C ASN A 265 -5.14 -27.62 8.23
N ASN A 266 -4.04 -27.53 7.47
CA ASN A 266 -3.15 -26.37 7.45
C ASN A 266 -3.50 -25.41 6.30
N ASN A 267 -4.64 -25.60 5.62
CA ASN A 267 -5.01 -24.86 4.41
C ASN A 267 -3.92 -24.92 3.34
N ALA A 268 -3.34 -26.11 3.13
CA ALA A 268 -2.18 -26.33 2.30
C ALA A 268 -2.30 -27.63 1.49
N HIS A 269 -1.60 -27.70 0.38
CA HIS A 269 -1.46 -28.93 -0.40
C HIS A 269 -0.13 -28.97 -1.17
N ALA A 270 0.11 -30.09 -1.90
CA ALA A 270 1.29 -30.24 -2.73
C ALA A 270 1.00 -29.84 -4.19
N GLN A 271 1.92 -29.08 -4.82
CA GLN A 271 1.93 -28.82 -6.27
C GLN A 271 2.38 -30.07 -7.07
N PRO A 272 2.22 -30.09 -8.41
CA PRO A 272 2.74 -31.15 -9.25
C PRO A 272 4.24 -31.41 -9.11
N THR A 273 5.02 -30.39 -8.76
CA THR A 273 6.45 -30.49 -8.43
C THR A 273 6.72 -31.19 -7.09
N GLY A 274 5.70 -31.36 -6.26
CA GLY A 274 5.80 -31.88 -4.90
C GLY A 274 6.01 -30.79 -3.84
N GLU A 275 6.01 -29.51 -4.22
CA GLU A 275 6.17 -28.40 -3.28
C GLU A 275 4.90 -28.20 -2.45
N TYR A 276 5.01 -28.35 -1.13
CA TYR A 276 3.92 -28.03 -0.20
C TYR A 276 3.84 -26.52 0.03
N HIS A 277 2.64 -25.94 0.04
CA HIS A 277 2.42 -24.52 0.18
C HIS A 277 1.10 -24.19 0.88
N TYR A 278 1.04 -23.01 1.53
CA TYR A 278 -0.11 -22.55 2.26
C TYR A 278 -0.99 -21.61 1.42
N HIS A 279 -2.29 -21.90 1.35
CA HIS A 279 -3.31 -20.98 0.80
C HIS A 279 -3.90 -20.07 1.87
N GLY A 280 -3.78 -20.43 3.13
CA GLY A 280 -4.35 -19.70 4.27
C GLY A 280 -3.59 -19.93 5.56
N MET A 281 -4.32 -20.00 6.66
CA MET A 281 -3.78 -20.12 8.02
C MET A 281 -2.95 -21.40 8.18
N PRO A 282 -1.63 -21.30 8.44
CA PRO A 282 -0.77 -22.46 8.66
C PRO A 282 -0.96 -23.01 10.09
N THR A 283 -2.10 -23.67 10.33
CA THR A 283 -2.58 -24.03 11.67
C THR A 283 -1.56 -24.88 12.45
N GLY A 284 -0.92 -25.84 11.80
CA GLY A 284 0.10 -26.69 12.44
C GLY A 284 1.35 -25.90 12.85
N LEU A 285 1.81 -24.94 12.00
CA LEU A 285 2.92 -24.06 12.34
C LEU A 285 2.56 -23.17 13.55
N ILE A 286 1.38 -22.56 13.55
CA ILE A 286 0.92 -21.69 14.64
C ILE A 286 0.82 -22.47 15.95
N THR A 287 0.25 -23.68 15.90
CA THR A 287 0.15 -24.58 17.06
C THR A 287 1.55 -24.90 17.61
N LYS A 288 2.50 -25.19 16.71
CA LYS A 288 3.88 -25.48 17.09
C LYS A 288 4.59 -24.28 17.73
N LEU A 289 4.30 -23.06 17.28
CA LEU A 289 4.85 -21.83 17.87
C LEU A 289 4.30 -21.53 19.27
N GLY A 290 3.17 -22.12 19.64
CA GLY A 290 2.65 -22.17 21.01
C GLY A 290 2.31 -20.82 21.66
N LYS A 291 2.05 -19.77 20.87
CA LYS A 291 1.80 -18.42 21.39
C LYS A 291 0.37 -18.19 21.90
N GLY A 292 -0.57 -19.12 21.62
CA GLY A 292 -1.99 -18.98 22.01
C GLY A 292 -2.65 -17.76 21.36
N VAL A 293 -3.44 -17.02 22.16
CA VAL A 293 -4.12 -15.78 21.72
C VAL A 293 -3.11 -14.61 21.81
N ALA A 294 -2.16 -14.57 20.90
CA ALA A 294 -1.13 -13.53 20.84
C ALA A 294 -0.72 -13.24 19.38
N MET A 295 -0.19 -12.06 19.14
CA MET A 295 0.47 -11.75 17.87
C MET A 295 1.61 -12.75 17.63
N THR A 296 1.53 -13.47 16.52
CA THR A 296 2.50 -14.52 16.20
C THR A 296 3.10 -14.24 14.84
N LEU A 297 4.39 -13.91 14.80
CA LEU A 297 5.17 -13.78 13.57
C LEU A 297 5.31 -15.16 12.93
N VAL A 298 4.78 -15.33 11.71
CA VAL A 298 4.74 -16.62 11.00
C VAL A 298 5.54 -16.61 9.71
N GLY A 299 5.99 -15.45 9.24
CA GLY A 299 6.72 -15.37 7.98
C GLY A 299 7.15 -13.96 7.60
N TRP A 300 7.72 -13.89 6.39
CA TRP A 300 8.16 -12.64 5.77
C TRP A 300 7.57 -12.53 4.37
N SER A 301 7.02 -11.36 4.09
CA SER A 301 6.50 -11.01 2.77
C SER A 301 7.63 -10.67 1.80
N ALA A 302 7.39 -10.86 0.51
CA ALA A 302 8.36 -10.63 -0.55
C ALA A 302 8.91 -9.19 -0.60
N ASP A 303 8.17 -8.23 -0.07
CA ASP A 303 8.59 -6.83 0.11
C ASP A 303 9.29 -6.55 1.46
N GLY A 304 9.58 -7.60 2.24
CA GLY A 304 10.33 -7.53 3.49
C GLY A 304 9.51 -7.19 4.74
N PHE A 305 8.22 -6.95 4.62
CA PHE A 305 7.36 -6.76 5.78
C PHE A 305 7.02 -8.09 6.48
N PRO A 306 6.86 -8.09 7.82
CA PRO A 306 6.52 -9.29 8.56
C PRO A 306 5.07 -9.72 8.31
N ILE A 307 4.84 -11.04 8.40
CA ILE A 307 3.52 -11.66 8.30
C ILE A 307 3.14 -12.25 9.65
N TYR A 308 2.02 -11.79 10.21
CA TYR A 308 1.48 -12.29 11.47
C TYR A 308 0.24 -13.15 11.25
N ALA A 309 0.02 -14.10 12.16
CA ALA A 309 -1.18 -14.92 12.16
C ALA A 309 -2.27 -14.29 13.04
N ARG A 310 -3.43 -14.13 12.45
CA ARG A 310 -4.80 -13.85 12.96
C ARG A 310 -4.94 -12.72 14.00
N TYR A 311 -4.07 -12.63 15.00
CA TYR A 311 -4.24 -11.73 16.14
C TYR A 311 -3.45 -10.43 16.02
N GLY A 312 -4.01 -9.35 16.61
CA GLY A 312 -3.32 -8.06 16.74
C GLY A 312 -3.96 -7.20 17.82
N HIS A 313 -3.29 -6.13 18.21
CA HIS A 313 -3.79 -5.19 19.21
C HIS A 313 -5.09 -4.52 18.75
N THR A 314 -6.04 -4.34 19.66
CA THR A 314 -7.30 -3.64 19.38
C THR A 314 -7.02 -2.20 18.93
N ASN A 315 -6.12 -1.50 19.62
CA ASN A 315 -5.53 -0.26 19.15
C ASN A 315 -4.16 -0.58 18.53
N ALA A 316 -4.03 -0.41 17.22
CA ALA A 316 -2.83 -0.80 16.48
C ALA A 316 -1.54 -0.16 17.01
N ASN A 317 -1.61 1.03 17.58
CA ASN A 317 -0.45 1.80 18.06
C ASN A 317 -0.20 1.68 19.57
N ASP A 318 -0.91 0.79 20.26
CA ASP A 318 -0.85 0.63 21.71
C ASP A 318 -0.59 -0.83 22.09
N ALA A 319 0.65 -1.13 22.46
CA ALA A 319 1.07 -2.48 22.88
C ALA A 319 0.40 -2.94 24.19
N SER A 320 -0.20 -2.04 24.97
CA SER A 320 -0.95 -2.37 26.19
C SER A 320 -2.41 -2.71 25.94
N SER A 321 -2.93 -2.41 24.75
CA SER A 321 -4.31 -2.71 24.39
C SER A 321 -4.53 -4.21 24.21
N ALA A 322 -5.76 -4.66 24.47
CA ALA A 322 -6.12 -6.08 24.34
C ALA A 322 -5.82 -6.59 22.91
N VAL A 323 -5.45 -7.87 22.85
CA VAL A 323 -5.27 -8.58 21.58
C VAL A 323 -6.59 -9.19 21.15
N LYS A 324 -6.95 -9.04 19.88
CA LYS A 324 -8.14 -9.65 19.27
C LYS A 324 -7.80 -10.32 17.95
N GLU A 325 -8.69 -11.17 17.45
CA GLU A 325 -8.64 -11.59 16.05
C GLU A 325 -8.96 -10.40 15.14
N LEU A 326 -8.11 -10.20 14.10
CA LEU A 326 -8.26 -9.10 13.15
C LEU A 326 -9.13 -9.53 11.99
N ASN A 327 -10.06 -8.65 11.62
CA ASN A 327 -10.98 -8.87 10.52
C ASN A 327 -10.46 -8.24 9.22
N SER A 328 -10.57 -8.98 8.14
CA SER A 328 -10.34 -8.45 6.79
C SER A 328 -11.42 -7.41 6.43
N SER A 329 -11.05 -6.45 5.59
CA SER A 329 -11.99 -5.50 4.99
C SER A 329 -12.52 -5.95 3.61
N TRP A 330 -12.35 -7.22 3.29
CA TRP A 330 -12.96 -7.85 2.11
C TRP A 330 -14.25 -8.57 2.49
N ARG A 331 -15.24 -8.52 1.59
CA ARG A 331 -16.50 -9.26 1.73
C ARG A 331 -16.93 -9.86 0.40
N ILE A 332 -17.82 -10.82 0.45
CA ILE A 332 -18.51 -11.32 -0.73
C ILE A 332 -19.45 -10.22 -1.26
N LYS A 333 -19.45 -9.98 -2.57
CA LYS A 333 -20.36 -9.07 -3.25
C LYS A 333 -21.82 -9.51 -3.05
N ALA A 334 -22.71 -8.55 -2.91
CA ALA A 334 -24.14 -8.82 -2.76
C ALA A 334 -24.76 -9.44 -4.04
N ASN A 335 -24.22 -9.09 -5.22
CA ASN A 335 -24.69 -9.56 -6.51
C ASN A 335 -23.52 -10.10 -7.33
N PRO A 336 -23.75 -11.13 -8.18
CA PRO A 336 -22.74 -11.62 -9.10
C PRO A 336 -22.46 -10.59 -10.21
N ASP A 337 -21.20 -10.54 -10.65
CA ASP A 337 -20.80 -9.72 -11.80
C ASP A 337 -21.36 -10.33 -13.11
N THR A 338 -21.52 -9.49 -14.14
CA THR A 338 -21.96 -9.92 -15.48
C THR A 338 -21.01 -10.96 -16.07
N GLY A 339 -21.55 -12.05 -16.62
CA GLY A 339 -20.77 -13.15 -17.21
C GLY A 339 -20.18 -14.13 -16.19
N ARG A 340 -20.47 -13.97 -14.91
CA ARG A 340 -20.09 -14.93 -13.89
C ARG A 340 -20.82 -16.27 -14.10
N PRO A 341 -20.15 -17.42 -13.90
CA PRO A 341 -20.82 -18.72 -13.86
C PRO A 341 -21.97 -18.74 -12.84
N ALA A 342 -23.06 -19.46 -13.17
CA ALA A 342 -24.30 -19.43 -12.39
C ALA A 342 -24.08 -19.74 -10.91
N THR A 343 -24.70 -18.98 -10.03
CA THR A 343 -24.61 -19.15 -8.57
C THR A 343 -25.23 -20.46 -8.07
N SER A 344 -26.12 -21.06 -8.85
CA SER A 344 -26.67 -22.42 -8.59
C SER A 344 -25.65 -23.54 -8.76
N LEU A 345 -24.61 -23.33 -9.60
CA LEU A 345 -23.50 -24.27 -9.79
C LEU A 345 -22.32 -23.93 -8.87
N TYR A 346 -22.03 -22.64 -8.75
CA TYR A 346 -20.92 -22.11 -7.96
C TYR A 346 -21.43 -20.98 -7.07
N PRO A 347 -21.70 -21.22 -5.78
CA PRO A 347 -22.14 -20.19 -4.84
C PRO A 347 -21.21 -18.98 -4.82
N MET A 348 -21.72 -17.81 -4.43
CA MET A 348 -20.89 -16.62 -4.25
C MET A 348 -19.76 -16.90 -3.25
N GLY A 349 -18.55 -16.41 -3.54
CA GLY A 349 -17.31 -16.73 -2.84
C GLY A 349 -16.50 -17.84 -3.50
N SER A 350 -17.01 -18.49 -4.57
CA SER A 350 -16.29 -19.54 -5.31
C SER A 350 -15.14 -18.98 -6.15
N PHE A 351 -15.24 -17.74 -6.57
CA PHE A 351 -14.25 -17.07 -7.42
C PHE A 351 -13.62 -15.88 -6.73
N LEU A 352 -12.38 -15.59 -7.08
CA LEU A 352 -11.66 -14.41 -6.60
C LEU A 352 -12.44 -13.10 -6.88
N GLN A 353 -13.11 -13.04 -8.04
CA GLN A 353 -13.91 -11.87 -8.46
C GLN A 353 -15.22 -11.71 -7.67
N ASP A 354 -15.64 -12.70 -6.90
CA ASP A 354 -16.83 -12.62 -6.05
C ASP A 354 -16.62 -11.69 -4.83
N TYR A 355 -15.39 -11.29 -4.58
CA TYR A 355 -15.04 -10.48 -3.41
C TYR A 355 -14.81 -9.02 -3.79
N GLU A 356 -15.14 -8.13 -2.88
CA GLU A 356 -14.89 -6.70 -2.96
C GLU A 356 -14.23 -6.18 -1.68
N TYR A 357 -13.31 -5.23 -1.85
CA TYR A 357 -12.71 -4.51 -0.74
C TYR A 357 -13.59 -3.32 -0.36
N VAL A 358 -13.90 -3.18 0.93
CA VAL A 358 -14.66 -2.06 1.50
C VAL A 358 -13.81 -1.41 2.58
N ALA A 359 -13.31 -0.21 2.32
CA ALA A 359 -12.47 0.51 3.27
C ALA A 359 -13.19 0.71 4.61
N GLY A 360 -12.52 0.34 5.72
CA GLY A 360 -13.05 0.47 7.07
C GLY A 360 -14.09 -0.58 7.49
N LEU A 361 -14.35 -1.60 6.66
CA LEU A 361 -15.23 -2.71 7.03
C LEU A 361 -14.62 -3.56 8.16
N GLY A 362 -13.33 -3.81 8.10
CA GLY A 362 -12.56 -4.56 9.09
C GLY A 362 -11.38 -3.74 9.61
N ASP A 363 -10.39 -4.44 10.14
CA ASP A 363 -9.20 -3.88 10.77
C ASP A 363 -8.05 -3.62 9.80
N LEU A 364 -8.13 -4.17 8.58
CA LEU A 364 -7.02 -4.31 7.64
C LEU A 364 -7.29 -3.55 6.34
N ASP A 365 -6.21 -3.15 5.68
CA ASP A 365 -6.27 -2.50 4.37
C ASP A 365 -6.55 -3.49 3.22
N ARG A 366 -6.53 -2.99 1.98
CA ARG A 366 -6.77 -3.78 0.76
C ARG A 366 -5.80 -4.96 0.62
N CYS A 367 -4.56 -4.82 1.08
CA CYS A 367 -3.55 -5.87 1.03
C CYS A 367 -3.53 -6.74 2.30
N ASN A 368 -4.59 -6.70 3.10
CA ASN A 368 -4.73 -7.46 4.35
C ASN A 368 -3.61 -7.16 5.37
N GLY A 369 -3.21 -5.90 5.45
CA GLY A 369 -2.20 -5.41 6.37
C GLY A 369 -2.64 -4.15 7.10
N ARG A 370 -1.83 -3.70 8.05
CA ARG A 370 -1.96 -2.42 8.75
C ARG A 370 -0.64 -1.99 9.37
N THR A 371 -0.51 -0.71 9.70
CA THR A 371 0.60 -0.20 10.52
C THR A 371 0.25 -0.27 12.00
N GLY A 372 1.20 -0.68 12.82
CA GLY A 372 1.03 -0.72 14.27
C GLY A 372 2.21 -1.36 14.99
N VAL A 373 2.14 -1.39 16.31
CA VAL A 373 3.15 -2.02 17.17
C VAL A 373 2.96 -3.55 17.19
N THR A 374 4.08 -4.26 17.28
CA THR A 374 4.11 -5.72 17.41
C THR A 374 5.17 -6.12 18.44
N PRO A 375 5.18 -7.37 18.93
CA PRO A 375 6.22 -7.81 19.88
C PRO A 375 7.65 -7.62 19.37
N GLU A 376 7.88 -7.84 18.07
CA GLU A 376 9.19 -7.69 17.45
C GLU A 376 9.50 -6.24 17.02
N PHE A 377 8.46 -5.39 16.88
CA PHE A 377 8.57 -4.00 16.43
C PHE A 377 7.79 -3.05 17.34
N PRO A 378 8.26 -2.77 18.56
CA PRO A 378 7.55 -1.94 19.55
C PRO A 378 7.39 -0.47 19.14
N ASN A 379 8.18 0.01 18.18
CA ASN A 379 8.08 1.36 17.63
C ASN A 379 7.11 1.43 16.42
N GLY A 380 6.45 0.31 16.09
CA GLY A 380 5.53 0.21 14.98
C GLY A 380 6.20 -0.14 13.65
N ILE A 381 5.48 -0.92 12.85
CA ILE A 381 5.84 -1.32 11.50
C ILE A 381 4.55 -1.57 10.72
N TYR A 382 4.59 -1.49 9.40
CA TYR A 382 3.54 -2.09 8.58
C TYR A 382 3.71 -3.63 8.58
N TYR A 383 2.62 -4.36 8.72
CA TYR A 383 2.64 -5.83 8.72
C TYR A 383 1.39 -6.39 8.05
N TYR A 384 1.56 -7.55 7.43
CA TYR A 384 0.46 -8.34 6.87
C TYR A 384 -0.11 -9.28 7.91
N VAL A 385 -1.38 -9.63 7.73
CA VAL A 385 -2.08 -10.54 8.64
C VAL A 385 -2.73 -11.67 7.85
N ILE A 386 -2.48 -12.92 8.25
CA ILE A 386 -3.24 -14.06 7.77
C ILE A 386 -4.56 -14.10 8.55
N THR A 387 -5.67 -14.05 7.83
CA THR A 387 -7.03 -14.00 8.38
C THR A 387 -7.78 -15.32 8.18
N SER A 388 -8.81 -15.57 9.02
CA SER A 388 -9.69 -16.72 8.90
C SER A 388 -10.68 -16.60 7.73
N THR A 389 -10.84 -15.40 7.18
CA THR A 389 -11.69 -15.08 6.03
C THR A 389 -10.86 -14.56 4.87
N PHE A 390 -11.48 -14.49 3.66
CA PHE A 390 -10.82 -13.92 2.48
C PHE A 390 -10.20 -12.53 2.79
N PRO A 391 -9.01 -12.24 2.32
CA PRO A 391 -8.20 -12.95 1.32
C PRO A 391 -7.31 -14.07 1.89
N PHE A 392 -7.50 -14.48 3.14
CA PHE A 392 -6.75 -15.47 3.91
C PHE A 392 -5.28 -15.06 4.08
N VAL A 393 -4.48 -15.11 3.03
CA VAL A 393 -3.14 -14.53 2.94
C VAL A 393 -3.21 -13.32 2.02
N HIS A 394 -2.40 -12.30 2.27
CA HIS A 394 -2.33 -11.11 1.42
C HIS A 394 -2.03 -11.45 -0.04
N ARG A 395 -2.64 -10.72 -0.98
CA ARG A 395 -2.55 -10.93 -2.43
C ARG A 395 -1.90 -9.77 -3.16
N CYS A 396 -1.47 -8.76 -2.42
CA CYS A 396 -0.72 -7.62 -2.93
C CYS A 396 0.34 -7.17 -1.94
N LEU A 397 1.35 -6.51 -2.45
CA LEU A 397 2.46 -5.95 -1.69
C LEU A 397 2.33 -4.43 -1.60
N ARG A 398 2.56 -3.88 -0.41
CA ARG A 398 2.61 -2.43 -0.17
C ARG A 398 4.01 -1.86 -0.41
N GLY A 399 5.03 -2.68 -0.27
CA GLY A 399 6.42 -2.34 -0.52
C GLY A 399 6.92 -2.81 -1.88
N SER A 400 8.19 -2.57 -2.15
CA SER A 400 8.90 -3.07 -3.33
C SER A 400 9.65 -4.35 -2.99
N THR A 401 9.66 -5.30 -3.92
CA THR A 401 10.48 -6.50 -3.81
C THR A 401 11.95 -6.18 -4.07
N SER A 402 12.87 -6.99 -3.56
CA SER A 402 14.31 -6.84 -3.76
C SER A 402 14.79 -7.25 -5.17
N THR A 403 13.97 -7.13 -6.20
CA THR A 403 14.40 -7.30 -7.60
C THR A 403 15.01 -6.01 -8.10
N GLY A 404 16.24 -5.77 -7.76
CA GLY A 404 16.96 -4.60 -8.19
C GLY A 404 18.42 -4.72 -7.79
N GLY A 405 19.15 -5.44 -8.54
CA GLY A 405 20.59 -5.50 -8.57
C GLY A 405 20.99 -6.02 -9.91
#